data_62c304f4b1193079d970e303ed02e575
#
_entry.id   62c304f4b1193079d970e303ed02e575
#
_cell.length_a   1.000
_cell.length_b   1.000
_cell.length_c   1.000
_cell.angle_alpha   90.00
_cell.angle_beta   90.00
_cell.angle_gamma   90.00
#
_symmetry.space_group_name_H-M   'P 1'
#
loop_
_entity.id
_entity.type
_entity.pdbx_description
1 polymer ?
#
loop_
_entity_poly.entity_id
_entity_poly.type
_entity_poly.pdbx_seq_one_letter_code
_entity_poly.pdbx_strand_id
1 'polypeptide(L)'
;MTDVINTAAAISGPKKQKTRDWIHRVALLFAITLPLFFMVAALGSKFGLWSWQTGLGTLTREIGMKLIFATLGLGVVAILATLLVKPRKGWWIGVLAVLLPLGFMLKGADVRKTAQSLPFIHDVSTDTQDPPTFSDLIKAQRAEVKGVNTLDYIGKRDRPEDKGGELVSVLQVKAYPNIRPLILPDSSNVAFGKALASVEAMGWTIAYSDEVSGRIDATATTFWYGFKDDVAVRIRPSEGGGSVVDVRSISRVGGSDIGANAARIEAFLKKMSG
;
A
#
# COMPACT_ATOMS: atom_id res chain seq x y z
N MET A 1 -27.84 13.15 67.49
CA MET A 1 -26.56 12.50 67.27
C MET A 1 -26.62 11.81 65.91
N THR A 2 -26.19 12.52 64.91
CA THR A 2 -26.19 12.10 63.50
C THR A 2 -24.78 11.70 63.14
N ASP A 3 -24.54 10.38 63.08
CA ASP A 3 -23.27 9.84 62.56
C ASP A 3 -23.15 10.20 61.08
N VAL A 4 -22.32 11.18 60.82
CA VAL A 4 -21.83 11.48 59.49
C VAL A 4 -20.89 10.34 59.11
N ILE A 5 -21.41 9.36 58.37
CA ILE A 5 -20.62 8.34 57.73
C ILE A 5 -19.78 9.01 56.66
N ASN A 6 -18.59 9.44 57.08
CA ASN A 6 -17.57 9.99 56.19
C ASN A 6 -16.97 8.83 55.38
N THR A 7 -17.62 8.50 54.27
CA THR A 7 -17.07 7.54 53.28
C THR A 7 -15.95 8.21 52.50
N ALA A 8 -14.87 8.51 53.20
CA ALA A 8 -13.60 8.86 52.57
C ALA A 8 -13.21 7.66 51.69
N ALA A 9 -13.42 7.79 50.39
CA ALA A 9 -13.03 6.79 49.44
C ALA A 9 -11.54 6.49 49.63
N ALA A 10 -11.23 5.31 50.21
CA ALA A 10 -9.89 4.94 50.64
C ALA A 10 -8.89 5.16 49.49
N ILE A 11 -8.01 6.16 49.65
CA ILE A 11 -6.93 6.44 48.70
C ILE A 11 -5.93 5.29 48.80
N SER A 12 -5.56 4.72 47.64
CA SER A 12 -4.56 3.64 47.59
C SER A 12 -3.21 4.15 48.07
N GLY A 13 -2.48 3.31 48.83
CA GLY A 13 -1.17 3.68 49.38
C GLY A 13 -0.16 4.08 48.29
N PRO A 14 0.87 4.89 48.66
CA PRO A 14 1.80 5.52 47.72
C PRO A 14 2.55 4.51 46.84
N LYS A 15 2.83 3.29 47.34
CA LYS A 15 3.49 2.24 46.60
C LYS A 15 2.62 1.73 45.42
N LYS A 16 1.33 1.55 45.64
CA LYS A 16 0.38 1.11 44.58
C LYS A 16 0.20 2.19 43.52
N GLN A 17 0.19 3.47 43.90
CA GLN A 17 0.12 4.58 42.97
C GLN A 17 1.39 4.67 42.09
N LYS A 18 2.58 4.52 42.64
CA LYS A 18 3.84 4.47 41.89
C LYS A 18 3.86 3.33 40.87
N THR A 19 3.39 2.15 41.25
CA THR A 19 3.29 0.99 40.33
C THR A 19 2.32 1.28 39.18
N ARG A 20 1.12 1.83 39.44
CA ARG A 20 0.19 2.26 38.38
C ARG A 20 0.82 3.26 37.44
N ASP A 21 1.46 4.31 37.99
CA ASP A 21 2.08 5.38 37.19
C ASP A 21 3.23 4.84 36.31
N TRP A 22 3.97 3.85 36.79
CA TRP A 22 4.99 3.17 36.02
C TRP A 22 4.35 2.36 34.85
N ILE A 23 3.28 1.60 35.13
CA ILE A 23 2.52 0.86 34.09
C ILE A 23 2.02 1.82 33.02
N HIS A 24 1.46 2.97 33.41
CA HIS A 24 1.00 4.01 32.46
C HIS A 24 2.14 4.55 31.60
N ARG A 25 3.32 4.81 32.17
CA ARG A 25 4.47 5.28 31.39
C ARG A 25 4.93 4.26 30.36
N VAL A 26 4.98 2.98 30.76
CA VAL A 26 5.33 1.89 29.82
C VAL A 26 4.27 1.75 28.72
N ALA A 27 2.99 1.74 29.08
CA ALA A 27 1.90 1.66 28.11
C ALA A 27 1.92 2.84 27.13
N LEU A 28 2.16 4.05 27.60
CA LEU A 28 2.30 5.25 26.78
C LEU A 28 3.50 5.15 25.84
N LEU A 29 4.64 4.70 26.34
CA LEU A 29 5.84 4.48 25.53
C LEU A 29 5.54 3.52 24.37
N PHE A 30 4.91 2.37 24.64
CA PHE A 30 4.53 1.42 23.60
C PHE A 30 3.49 1.99 22.64
N ALA A 31 2.52 2.75 23.11
CA ALA A 31 1.53 3.40 22.27
C ALA A 31 2.15 4.43 21.31
N ILE A 32 3.18 5.18 21.75
CA ILE A 32 3.91 6.14 20.90
C ILE A 32 4.88 5.41 19.94
N THR A 33 5.60 4.41 20.44
CA THR A 33 6.60 3.70 19.63
C THR A 33 5.98 2.83 18.55
N LEU A 34 4.75 2.33 18.72
CA LEU A 34 4.08 1.46 17.76
C LEU A 34 3.93 2.12 16.37
N PRO A 35 3.29 3.29 16.19
CA PRO A 35 3.20 3.94 14.90
C PRO A 35 4.56 4.37 14.36
N LEU A 36 5.47 4.83 15.20
CA LEU A 36 6.83 5.19 14.80
C LEU A 36 7.58 3.99 14.24
N PHE A 37 7.43 2.82 14.87
CA PHE A 37 8.03 1.58 14.39
C PHE A 37 7.57 1.22 12.98
N PHE A 38 6.25 1.25 12.71
CA PHE A 38 5.72 0.97 11.38
C PHE A 38 6.19 2.01 10.34
N MET A 39 6.24 3.27 10.73
CA MET A 39 6.75 4.33 9.86
C MET A 39 8.23 4.08 9.51
N VAL A 40 9.06 3.79 10.50
CA VAL A 40 10.49 3.49 10.30
C VAL A 40 10.67 2.23 9.47
N ALA A 41 9.90 1.16 9.72
CA ALA A 41 9.95 -0.08 8.95
C ALA A 41 9.66 0.16 7.46
N ALA A 42 8.67 0.98 7.14
CA ALA A 42 8.29 1.29 5.77
C ALA A 42 9.26 2.28 5.10
N LEU A 43 9.56 3.40 5.74
CA LEU A 43 10.44 4.44 5.18
C LEU A 43 11.89 3.97 5.06
N GLY A 44 12.37 3.13 5.96
CA GLY A 44 13.70 2.54 5.85
C GLY A 44 13.85 1.68 4.61
N SER A 45 12.80 0.95 4.21
CA SER A 45 12.77 0.24 2.92
C SER A 45 12.76 1.23 1.75
N LYS A 46 11.94 2.29 1.82
CA LYS A 46 11.86 3.32 0.77
C LYS A 46 13.20 4.02 0.52
N PHE A 47 13.94 4.31 1.58
CA PHE A 47 15.24 4.99 1.50
C PHE A 47 16.43 4.03 1.36
N GLY A 48 16.19 2.72 1.20
CA GLY A 48 17.23 1.73 0.94
C GLY A 48 18.08 1.35 2.16
N LEU A 49 17.64 1.64 3.40
CA LEU A 49 18.31 1.20 4.61
C LEU A 49 18.25 -0.32 4.79
N TRP A 50 17.20 -0.94 4.27
CA TRP A 50 16.99 -2.38 4.18
C TRP A 50 16.08 -2.75 3.02
N SER A 51 16.08 -4.03 2.65
CA SER A 51 15.22 -4.54 1.57
C SER A 51 13.74 -4.46 1.94
N TRP A 52 12.84 -4.45 0.94
CA TRP A 52 11.41 -4.49 1.16
C TRP A 52 10.97 -5.77 1.91
N GLN A 53 11.67 -6.91 1.69
CA GLN A 53 11.43 -8.16 2.42
C GLN A 53 11.67 -7.96 3.93
N THR A 54 12.75 -7.27 4.29
CA THR A 54 13.02 -6.91 5.69
C THR A 54 11.96 -5.94 6.21
N GLY A 55 11.69 -4.85 5.50
CA GLY A 55 10.74 -3.81 5.94
C GLY A 55 9.32 -4.31 6.08
N LEU A 56 8.77 -4.94 5.03
CA LEU A 56 7.39 -5.44 5.03
C LEU A 56 7.28 -6.83 5.67
N GLY A 57 8.18 -7.76 5.34
CA GLY A 57 8.13 -9.13 5.84
C GLY A 57 8.47 -9.20 7.33
N THR A 58 9.74 -8.96 7.65
CA THR A 58 10.24 -9.14 9.03
C THR A 58 9.74 -8.05 9.97
N LEU A 59 10.01 -6.77 9.65
CA LEU A 59 9.69 -5.68 10.57
C LEU A 59 8.17 -5.50 10.71
N THR A 60 7.44 -5.35 9.62
CA THR A 60 6.00 -5.03 9.69
C THR A 60 5.15 -6.25 10.06
N ARG A 61 5.33 -7.38 9.37
CA ARG A 61 4.44 -8.55 9.58
C ARG A 61 4.83 -9.36 10.82
N GLU A 62 6.11 -9.65 11.06
CA GLU A 62 6.51 -10.51 12.18
C GLU A 62 6.66 -9.72 13.48
N ILE A 63 7.55 -8.70 13.51
CA ILE A 63 7.84 -7.93 14.72
C ILE A 63 6.68 -6.99 15.04
N GLY A 64 6.11 -6.33 14.02
CA GLY A 64 4.98 -5.41 14.17
C GLY A 64 3.76 -6.06 14.82
N MET A 65 3.42 -7.32 14.44
CA MET A 65 2.33 -8.05 15.08
C MET A 65 2.62 -8.33 16.56
N LYS A 66 3.85 -8.67 16.92
CA LYS A 66 4.24 -8.87 18.33
C LYS A 66 4.12 -7.58 19.13
N LEU A 67 4.52 -6.45 18.54
CA LEU A 67 4.38 -5.13 19.16
C LEU A 67 2.90 -4.71 19.32
N ILE A 68 2.05 -4.99 18.34
CA ILE A 68 0.59 -4.77 18.43
C ILE A 68 0.03 -5.50 19.65
N PHE A 69 0.29 -6.80 19.80
CA PHE A 69 -0.22 -7.57 20.93
C PHE A 69 0.39 -7.16 22.27
N ALA A 70 1.67 -6.83 22.31
CA ALA A 70 2.32 -6.30 23.52
C ALA A 70 1.70 -4.97 23.97
N THR A 71 1.48 -4.04 23.01
CA THR A 71 0.86 -2.74 23.29
C THR A 71 -0.58 -2.91 23.78
N LEU A 72 -1.35 -3.78 23.14
CA LEU A 72 -2.72 -4.09 23.54
C LEU A 72 -2.78 -4.66 24.95
N GLY A 73 -1.94 -5.65 25.26
CA GLY A 73 -1.85 -6.25 26.60
C GLY A 73 -1.47 -5.24 27.68
N LEU A 74 -0.47 -4.38 27.41
CA LEU A 74 -0.10 -3.28 28.30
C LEU A 74 -1.23 -2.27 28.50
N GLY A 75 -1.99 -1.96 27.44
CA GLY A 75 -3.16 -1.09 27.51
C GLY A 75 -4.24 -1.68 28.46
N VAL A 76 -4.54 -2.95 28.33
CA VAL A 76 -5.48 -3.64 29.23
C VAL A 76 -4.99 -3.60 30.67
N VAL A 77 -3.72 -3.92 30.92
CA VAL A 77 -3.12 -3.85 32.26
C VAL A 77 -3.17 -2.43 32.82
N ALA A 78 -2.94 -1.40 32.01
CA ALA A 78 -3.02 0.01 32.41
C ALA A 78 -4.45 0.40 32.82
N ILE A 79 -5.48 -0.06 32.08
CA ILE A 79 -6.89 0.16 32.43
C ILE A 79 -7.20 -0.50 33.77
N LEU A 80 -6.84 -1.78 33.94
CA LEU A 80 -7.07 -2.52 35.20
C LEU A 80 -6.37 -1.84 36.38
N ALA A 81 -5.13 -1.41 36.22
CA ALA A 81 -4.38 -0.67 37.24
C ALA A 81 -5.10 0.63 37.61
N THR A 82 -5.69 1.35 36.64
CA THR A 82 -6.47 2.56 36.89
C THR A 82 -7.76 2.27 37.66
N LEU A 83 -8.44 1.18 37.37
CA LEU A 83 -9.69 0.79 38.05
C LEU A 83 -9.43 0.39 39.51
N LEU A 84 -8.31 -0.30 39.76
CA LEU A 84 -7.98 -0.87 41.08
C LEU A 84 -7.27 0.13 42.00
N VAL A 85 -6.57 1.15 41.49
CA VAL A 85 -5.74 2.06 42.27
C VAL A 85 -6.30 3.47 42.24
N LYS A 86 -6.76 3.97 43.39
CA LYS A 86 -7.27 5.34 43.58
C LYS A 86 -6.11 6.33 43.87
N PRO A 87 -6.19 7.61 43.40
CA PRO A 87 -7.22 8.15 42.54
C PRO A 87 -7.09 7.59 41.09
N ARG A 88 -8.23 7.42 40.39
CA ARG A 88 -8.29 6.83 39.04
C ARG A 88 -7.80 7.85 37.96
N LYS A 89 -6.53 8.21 38.02
CA LYS A 89 -5.90 9.14 37.07
C LYS A 89 -5.21 8.40 35.93
N GLY A 90 -5.12 9.03 34.74
CA GLY A 90 -4.37 8.48 33.59
C GLY A 90 -5.12 7.39 32.81
N TRP A 91 -6.42 7.20 33.00
CA TRP A 91 -7.24 6.18 32.33
C TRP A 91 -7.12 6.24 30.79
N TRP A 92 -7.00 7.46 30.24
CA TRP A 92 -6.88 7.69 28.81
C TRP A 92 -5.63 7.03 28.18
N ILE A 93 -4.55 6.84 28.96
CA ILE A 93 -3.34 6.16 28.49
C ILE A 93 -3.62 4.70 28.18
N GLY A 94 -4.34 4.01 29.10
CA GLY A 94 -4.74 2.63 28.84
C GLY A 94 -5.69 2.52 27.64
N VAL A 95 -6.65 3.43 27.51
CA VAL A 95 -7.57 3.49 26.37
C VAL A 95 -6.80 3.73 25.06
N LEU A 96 -5.86 4.67 25.02
CA LEU A 96 -5.01 4.92 23.86
C LEU A 96 -4.21 3.68 23.48
N ALA A 97 -3.58 3.02 24.47
CA ALA A 97 -2.78 1.81 24.26
C ALA A 97 -3.61 0.57 23.86
N VAL A 98 -4.94 0.62 23.98
CA VAL A 98 -5.87 -0.38 23.46
C VAL A 98 -6.37 0.02 22.07
N LEU A 99 -6.87 1.24 21.89
CA LEU A 99 -7.50 1.66 20.64
C LEU A 99 -6.53 1.75 19.47
N LEU A 100 -5.29 2.20 19.72
CA LEU A 100 -4.29 2.35 18.66
C LEU A 100 -3.92 1.00 18.02
N PRO A 101 -3.50 -0.05 18.76
CA PRO A 101 -3.23 -1.36 18.16
C PRO A 101 -4.47 -1.99 17.53
N LEU A 102 -5.67 -1.80 18.08
CA LEU A 102 -6.91 -2.23 17.46
C LEU A 102 -7.12 -1.56 16.09
N GLY A 103 -6.84 -0.27 15.95
CA GLY A 103 -6.87 0.42 14.66
C GLY A 103 -5.92 -0.21 13.63
N PHE A 104 -4.70 -0.56 14.02
CA PHE A 104 -3.76 -1.29 13.16
C PHE A 104 -4.27 -2.68 12.78
N MET A 105 -4.86 -3.42 13.72
CA MET A 105 -5.44 -4.75 13.44
C MET A 105 -6.61 -4.66 12.47
N LEU A 106 -7.51 -3.70 12.64
CA LEU A 106 -8.65 -3.47 11.75
C LEU A 106 -8.18 -3.09 10.34
N LYS A 107 -7.18 -2.20 10.24
CA LYS A 107 -6.60 -1.85 8.94
C LYS A 107 -5.89 -3.03 8.27
N GLY A 108 -5.17 -3.83 9.03
CA GLY A 108 -4.55 -5.08 8.54
C GLY A 108 -5.58 -6.10 8.04
N ALA A 109 -6.71 -6.24 8.75
CA ALA A 109 -7.82 -7.10 8.35
C ALA A 109 -8.50 -6.59 7.06
N ASP A 110 -8.70 -5.28 6.91
CA ASP A 110 -9.22 -4.63 5.71
C ASP A 110 -8.32 -4.89 4.48
N VAL A 111 -7.02 -4.65 4.62
CA VAL A 111 -6.02 -4.96 3.57
C VAL A 111 -6.05 -6.44 3.19
N ARG A 112 -6.13 -7.35 4.18
CA ARG A 112 -6.21 -8.78 3.93
C ARG A 112 -7.49 -9.15 3.18
N LYS A 113 -8.64 -8.60 3.57
CA LYS A 113 -9.93 -8.80 2.88
C LYS A 113 -9.84 -8.33 1.43
N THR A 114 -9.30 -7.15 1.18
CA THR A 114 -9.08 -6.62 -0.17
C THR A 114 -8.18 -7.55 -0.98
N ALA A 115 -7.04 -7.97 -0.42
CA ALA A 115 -6.11 -8.89 -1.10
C ALA A 115 -6.75 -10.24 -1.45
N GLN A 116 -7.71 -10.73 -0.65
CA GLN A 116 -8.43 -11.97 -0.91
C GLN A 116 -9.55 -11.83 -1.95
N SER A 117 -10.07 -10.62 -2.16
CA SER A 117 -11.13 -10.34 -3.14
C SER A 117 -10.59 -10.01 -4.54
N LEU A 118 -9.30 -9.76 -4.67
CA LEU A 118 -8.65 -9.38 -5.93
C LEU A 118 -7.80 -10.55 -6.49
N PRO A 119 -7.61 -10.61 -7.82
CA PRO A 119 -6.75 -11.62 -8.42
C PRO A 119 -5.29 -11.44 -7.96
N PHE A 120 -4.57 -12.55 -7.88
CA PHE A 120 -3.15 -12.54 -7.50
C PHE A 120 -2.27 -12.21 -8.72
N ILE A 121 -2.39 -10.97 -9.19
CA ILE A 121 -1.64 -10.43 -10.33
C ILE A 121 -0.91 -9.15 -9.95
N HIS A 122 0.08 -8.76 -10.75
CA HIS A 122 0.90 -7.57 -10.55
C HIS A 122 1.21 -6.85 -11.88
N ASP A 123 0.50 -7.21 -12.93
CA ASP A 123 0.66 -6.71 -14.29
C ASP A 123 -0.72 -6.53 -14.92
N VAL A 124 -1.05 -5.32 -15.32
CA VAL A 124 -2.36 -4.93 -15.84
C VAL A 124 -2.17 -4.09 -17.10
N SER A 125 -2.94 -4.39 -18.16
CA SER A 125 -2.88 -3.70 -19.44
C SER A 125 -4.27 -3.38 -19.97
N THR A 126 -4.44 -2.23 -20.62
CA THR A 126 -5.69 -1.90 -21.32
C THR A 126 -5.90 -2.78 -22.55
N ASP A 127 -4.83 -3.10 -23.27
CA ASP A 127 -4.83 -4.07 -24.36
C ASP A 127 -4.19 -5.38 -23.86
N THR A 128 -4.99 -6.41 -23.69
CA THR A 128 -4.55 -7.72 -23.20
C THR A 128 -4.07 -8.65 -24.32
N GLN A 129 -4.29 -8.29 -25.58
CA GLN A 129 -3.87 -9.08 -26.75
C GLN A 129 -2.55 -8.56 -27.31
N ASP A 130 -2.36 -7.25 -27.32
CA ASP A 130 -1.14 -6.54 -27.73
C ASP A 130 -0.74 -5.50 -26.68
N PRO A 131 -0.24 -5.95 -25.50
CA PRO A 131 0.08 -5.04 -24.40
C PRO A 131 1.27 -4.14 -24.74
N PRO A 132 1.26 -2.85 -24.31
CA PRO A 132 2.41 -1.98 -24.45
C PRO A 132 3.69 -2.61 -23.91
N THR A 133 4.77 -2.54 -24.68
CA THR A 133 6.10 -3.02 -24.29
C THR A 133 6.90 -1.91 -23.64
N PHE A 134 7.98 -2.23 -22.94
CA PHE A 134 8.84 -1.27 -22.25
C PHE A 134 10.13 -0.99 -23.02
N SER A 135 10.65 0.25 -22.92
CA SER A 135 11.94 0.65 -23.50
C SER A 135 13.11 -0.10 -22.87
N ASP A 136 14.23 -0.08 -23.55
CA ASP A 136 15.47 -0.70 -23.02
C ASP A 136 15.97 0.02 -21.77
N LEU A 137 15.64 1.29 -21.57
CA LEU A 137 15.92 2.02 -20.33
C LEU A 137 15.18 1.39 -19.12
N ILE A 138 13.88 1.12 -19.25
CA ILE A 138 13.12 0.42 -18.19
C ILE A 138 13.65 -1.00 -18.00
N LYS A 139 13.93 -1.73 -19.07
CA LYS A 139 14.50 -3.09 -18.98
C LYS A 139 15.83 -3.09 -18.24
N ALA A 140 16.73 -2.13 -18.55
CA ALA A 140 18.01 -1.99 -17.87
C ALA A 140 17.83 -1.68 -16.37
N GLN A 141 16.97 -0.72 -16.02
CA GLN A 141 16.66 -0.42 -14.61
C GLN A 141 16.08 -1.61 -13.85
N ARG A 142 15.29 -2.45 -14.52
CA ARG A 142 14.71 -3.66 -13.92
C ARG A 142 15.75 -4.74 -13.73
N ALA A 143 16.71 -4.88 -14.62
CA ALA A 143 17.79 -5.88 -14.53
C ALA A 143 18.64 -5.72 -13.26
N GLU A 144 18.72 -4.51 -12.69
CA GLU A 144 19.43 -4.23 -11.44
C GLU A 144 18.65 -4.70 -10.19
N VAL A 145 17.37 -5.07 -10.34
CA VAL A 145 16.49 -5.39 -9.20
C VAL A 145 16.48 -6.90 -8.95
N LYS A 146 16.98 -7.33 -7.80
CA LYS A 146 16.97 -8.74 -7.41
C LYS A 146 15.53 -9.25 -7.25
N GLY A 147 15.24 -10.36 -7.94
CA GLY A 147 13.89 -10.97 -7.88
C GLY A 147 12.83 -10.14 -8.60
N VAL A 148 13.23 -9.41 -9.64
CA VAL A 148 12.32 -8.62 -10.47
C VAL A 148 11.33 -9.53 -11.21
N ASN A 149 10.09 -9.09 -11.33
CA ASN A 149 9.06 -9.74 -12.12
C ASN A 149 9.40 -9.68 -13.62
N THR A 150 9.12 -10.74 -14.39
CA THR A 150 9.33 -10.73 -15.84
C THR A 150 8.36 -9.78 -16.54
N LEU A 151 8.76 -9.25 -17.71
CA LEU A 151 7.92 -8.37 -18.53
C LEU A 151 7.01 -9.14 -19.50
N ASP A 152 7.07 -10.47 -19.48
CA ASP A 152 6.19 -11.30 -20.29
C ASP A 152 4.75 -11.19 -19.78
N TYR A 153 3.84 -10.75 -20.64
CA TYR A 153 2.41 -10.66 -20.33
C TYR A 153 1.62 -11.78 -21.03
N ILE A 154 1.88 -11.98 -22.32
CA ILE A 154 1.18 -12.97 -23.13
C ILE A 154 1.53 -14.38 -22.62
N GLY A 155 0.51 -15.19 -22.40
CA GLY A 155 0.68 -16.56 -21.87
C GLY A 155 1.05 -16.65 -20.39
N LYS A 156 1.30 -15.50 -19.72
CA LYS A 156 1.60 -15.47 -18.29
C LYS A 156 0.43 -15.96 -17.45
N ARG A 157 0.72 -16.81 -16.47
CA ARG A 157 -0.24 -17.32 -15.49
C ARG A 157 0.06 -16.79 -14.10
N ASP A 158 -0.96 -16.68 -13.25
CA ASP A 158 -0.82 -16.26 -11.84
C ASP A 158 -0.01 -17.27 -11.01
N ARG A 159 -0.07 -18.54 -11.40
CA ARG A 159 0.67 -19.67 -10.86
C ARG A 159 0.88 -20.73 -11.94
N PRO A 160 1.73 -21.75 -11.73
CA PRO A 160 1.92 -22.85 -12.68
C PRO A 160 0.58 -23.54 -13.05
N GLU A 161 0.46 -23.98 -14.30
CA GLU A 161 -0.77 -24.60 -14.83
C GLU A 161 -1.14 -25.89 -14.09
N ASP A 162 -0.14 -26.71 -13.77
CA ASP A 162 -0.29 -27.94 -12.97
C ASP A 162 -0.83 -27.70 -11.55
N LYS A 163 -0.78 -26.43 -11.09
CA LYS A 163 -1.37 -25.95 -9.83
C LYS A 163 -2.65 -25.16 -10.02
N GLY A 164 -3.33 -25.32 -11.17
CA GLY A 164 -4.58 -24.64 -11.49
C GLY A 164 -4.43 -23.15 -11.76
N GLY A 165 -3.27 -22.70 -12.25
CA GLY A 165 -3.05 -21.32 -12.62
C GLY A 165 -3.87 -20.88 -13.83
N GLU A 166 -4.44 -19.68 -13.77
CA GLU A 166 -5.17 -19.04 -14.88
C GLU A 166 -4.29 -17.98 -15.57
N LEU A 167 -4.61 -17.67 -16.82
CA LEU A 167 -3.93 -16.60 -17.54
C LEU A 167 -4.19 -15.24 -16.85
N VAL A 168 -3.13 -14.44 -16.69
CA VAL A 168 -3.21 -13.09 -16.12
C VAL A 168 -4.20 -12.22 -16.89
N SER A 169 -4.23 -12.32 -18.23
CA SER A 169 -5.20 -11.61 -19.08
C SER A 169 -6.66 -11.97 -18.77
N VAL A 170 -6.95 -13.25 -18.50
CA VAL A 170 -8.30 -13.72 -18.16
C VAL A 170 -8.70 -13.21 -16.76
N LEU A 171 -7.82 -13.38 -15.78
CA LEU A 171 -8.04 -12.89 -14.41
C LEU A 171 -8.26 -11.38 -14.38
N GLN A 172 -7.46 -10.64 -15.16
CA GLN A 172 -7.58 -9.19 -15.25
C GLN A 172 -8.92 -8.75 -15.81
N VAL A 173 -9.34 -9.30 -16.98
CA VAL A 173 -10.61 -8.92 -17.62
C VAL A 173 -11.79 -9.23 -16.71
N LYS A 174 -11.76 -10.34 -15.98
CA LYS A 174 -12.80 -10.70 -15.02
C LYS A 174 -12.86 -9.72 -13.84
N ALA A 175 -11.72 -9.31 -13.30
CA ALA A 175 -11.65 -8.44 -12.12
C ALA A 175 -11.80 -6.95 -12.45
N TYR A 176 -11.31 -6.52 -13.61
CA TYR A 176 -11.24 -5.12 -14.05
C TYR A 176 -11.83 -4.92 -15.46
N PRO A 177 -13.14 -5.19 -15.67
CA PRO A 177 -13.76 -5.17 -16.99
C PRO A 177 -13.76 -3.80 -17.68
N ASN A 178 -13.54 -2.72 -16.91
CA ASN A 178 -13.52 -1.35 -17.41
C ASN A 178 -12.12 -0.89 -17.84
N ILE A 179 -11.07 -1.66 -17.57
CA ILE A 179 -9.72 -1.35 -18.05
C ILE A 179 -9.60 -1.78 -19.51
N ARG A 180 -9.75 -0.80 -20.40
CA ARG A 180 -9.75 -0.97 -21.87
C ARG A 180 -8.99 0.20 -22.52
N PRO A 181 -8.55 0.07 -23.80
CA PRO A 181 -7.99 1.16 -24.54
C PRO A 181 -8.91 2.39 -24.54
N LEU A 182 -8.36 3.57 -24.37
CA LEU A 182 -9.10 4.84 -24.43
C LEU A 182 -9.06 5.39 -25.85
N ILE A 183 -10.23 5.62 -26.43
CA ILE A 183 -10.38 6.26 -27.72
C ILE A 183 -10.65 7.74 -27.51
N LEU A 184 -9.84 8.59 -28.12
CA LEU A 184 -9.97 10.05 -28.07
C LEU A 184 -10.22 10.62 -29.47
N PRO A 185 -11.01 11.71 -29.57
CA PRO A 185 -11.18 12.46 -30.83
C PRO A 185 -9.92 13.25 -31.22
N ASP A 186 -9.01 13.47 -30.27
CA ASP A 186 -7.77 14.20 -30.46
C ASP A 186 -6.80 13.47 -31.38
N SER A 187 -6.01 14.16 -32.17
CA SER A 187 -4.90 13.58 -32.92
C SER A 187 -3.86 12.97 -31.98
N SER A 188 -3.04 12.06 -32.50
CA SER A 188 -2.00 11.38 -31.69
C SER A 188 -1.04 12.35 -31.00
N ASN A 189 -0.68 13.45 -31.65
CA ASN A 189 0.22 14.46 -31.05
C ASN A 189 -0.46 15.20 -29.89
N VAL A 190 -1.74 15.57 -30.04
CA VAL A 190 -2.50 16.21 -28.95
C VAL A 190 -2.69 15.24 -27.80
N ALA A 191 -3.05 13.97 -28.09
CA ALA A 191 -3.19 12.93 -27.10
C ALA A 191 -1.86 12.62 -26.38
N PHE A 192 -0.73 12.66 -27.10
CA PHE A 192 0.61 12.52 -26.51
C PHE A 192 0.92 13.63 -25.51
N GLY A 193 0.68 14.90 -25.87
CA GLY A 193 0.85 16.02 -24.96
C GLY A 193 -0.02 15.91 -23.70
N LYS A 194 -1.30 15.50 -23.84
CA LYS A 194 -2.19 15.23 -22.71
C LYS A 194 -1.68 14.07 -21.84
N ALA A 195 -1.16 12.99 -22.45
CA ALA A 195 -0.61 11.86 -21.73
C ALA A 195 0.63 12.24 -20.94
N LEU A 196 1.55 13.00 -21.54
CA LEU A 196 2.76 13.48 -20.88
C LEU A 196 2.41 14.37 -19.68
N ALA A 197 1.53 15.33 -19.84
CA ALA A 197 1.04 16.19 -18.75
C ALA A 197 0.34 15.37 -17.65
N SER A 198 -0.38 14.31 -18.02
CA SER A 198 -1.03 13.42 -17.05
C SER A 198 -0.02 12.61 -16.23
N VAL A 199 1.03 12.07 -16.87
CA VAL A 199 2.15 11.36 -16.21
C VAL A 199 2.85 12.28 -15.21
N GLU A 200 3.16 13.52 -15.60
CA GLU A 200 3.77 14.54 -14.74
C GLU A 200 2.87 14.88 -13.54
N ALA A 201 1.58 15.16 -13.82
CA ALA A 201 0.61 15.50 -12.77
C ALA A 201 0.31 14.36 -11.79
N MET A 202 0.58 13.11 -12.18
CA MET A 202 0.53 11.93 -11.28
C MET A 202 1.83 11.70 -10.50
N GLY A 203 2.86 12.53 -10.73
CA GLY A 203 4.14 12.46 -10.04
C GLY A 203 4.97 11.23 -10.42
N TRP A 204 4.78 10.67 -11.62
CA TRP A 204 5.57 9.55 -12.09
C TRP A 204 6.90 10.05 -12.67
N THR A 205 7.96 9.31 -12.47
CA THR A 205 9.28 9.62 -13.03
C THR A 205 9.35 9.10 -14.46
N ILE A 206 9.42 10.02 -15.43
CA ILE A 206 9.55 9.67 -16.85
C ILE A 206 10.95 9.11 -17.08
N ALA A 207 11.02 7.91 -17.63
CA ALA A 207 12.26 7.25 -18.04
C ALA A 207 12.52 7.46 -19.54
N TYR A 208 11.45 7.43 -20.36
CA TYR A 208 11.52 7.58 -21.81
C TYR A 208 10.25 8.24 -22.31
N SER A 209 10.37 9.14 -23.28
CA SER A 209 9.25 9.70 -24.02
C SER A 209 9.67 10.00 -25.46
N ASP A 210 8.83 9.61 -26.42
CA ASP A 210 9.05 9.84 -27.85
C ASP A 210 7.70 10.05 -28.54
N GLU A 211 7.45 11.26 -28.97
CA GLU A 211 6.21 11.66 -29.63
C GLU A 211 6.03 10.99 -31.00
N VAL A 212 7.13 10.77 -31.74
CA VAL A 212 7.10 10.16 -33.06
C VAL A 212 6.59 8.72 -33.00
N SER A 213 7.07 7.95 -32.03
CA SER A 213 6.58 6.59 -31.79
C SER A 213 5.33 6.52 -30.91
N GLY A 214 4.86 7.66 -30.39
CA GLY A 214 3.69 7.74 -29.51
C GLY A 214 3.89 7.03 -28.16
N ARG A 215 5.11 7.05 -27.61
CA ARG A 215 5.45 6.24 -26.45
C ARG A 215 5.93 7.06 -25.25
N ILE A 216 5.43 6.72 -24.06
CA ILE A 216 5.92 7.23 -22.79
C ILE A 216 6.11 6.06 -21.83
N ASP A 217 7.33 5.90 -21.29
CA ASP A 217 7.60 4.97 -20.18
C ASP A 217 7.94 5.76 -18.92
N ALA A 218 7.31 5.41 -17.82
CA ALA A 218 7.49 6.07 -16.53
C ALA A 218 7.51 5.06 -15.39
N THR A 219 8.00 5.50 -14.23
CA THR A 219 7.98 4.71 -13.00
C THR A 219 7.17 5.44 -11.93
N ALA A 220 6.14 4.79 -11.41
CA ALA A 220 5.39 5.20 -10.24
C ALA A 220 6.05 4.59 -8.99
N THR A 221 6.28 5.42 -7.95
CA THR A 221 6.87 4.97 -6.68
C THR A 221 5.88 5.14 -5.55
N THR A 222 5.60 4.07 -4.80
CA THR A 222 4.66 4.13 -3.69
C THR A 222 5.22 4.95 -2.53
N PHE A 223 4.33 5.64 -1.79
CA PHE A 223 4.74 6.46 -0.66
C PHE A 223 5.40 5.64 0.46
N TRP A 224 4.76 4.52 0.85
CA TRP A 224 5.30 3.57 1.81
C TRP A 224 6.18 2.53 1.09
N TYR A 225 7.18 2.01 1.72
CA TYR A 225 8.11 0.98 1.25
C TYR A 225 8.87 1.30 -0.05
N GLY A 226 8.48 2.32 -0.83
CA GLY A 226 9.15 2.69 -2.07
C GLY A 226 9.04 1.64 -3.18
N PHE A 227 7.95 0.86 -3.23
CA PHE A 227 7.72 -0.06 -4.35
C PHE A 227 7.62 0.71 -5.65
N LYS A 228 8.27 0.18 -6.68
CA LYS A 228 8.29 0.76 -8.01
C LYS A 228 7.46 -0.07 -8.97
N ASP A 229 6.57 0.61 -9.67
CA ASP A 229 5.76 0.04 -10.73
C ASP A 229 6.08 0.78 -12.02
N ASP A 230 6.41 0.05 -13.08
CA ASP A 230 6.70 0.65 -14.38
C ASP A 230 5.42 0.76 -15.19
N VAL A 231 5.25 1.88 -15.86
CA VAL A 231 4.08 2.22 -16.66
C VAL A 231 4.54 2.51 -18.10
N ALA A 232 3.96 1.80 -19.06
CA ALA A 232 4.10 2.09 -20.48
C ALA A 232 2.79 2.67 -21.02
N VAL A 233 2.85 3.82 -21.66
CA VAL A 233 1.75 4.43 -22.40
C VAL A 233 2.10 4.37 -23.88
N ARG A 234 1.14 3.93 -24.69
CA ARG A 234 1.25 3.85 -26.15
C ARG A 234 0.08 4.61 -26.77
N ILE A 235 0.39 5.58 -27.65
CA ILE A 235 -0.60 6.35 -28.39
C ILE A 235 -0.46 6.01 -29.87
N ARG A 236 -1.58 5.66 -30.51
CA ARG A 236 -1.64 5.28 -31.92
C ARG A 236 -2.76 6.07 -32.61
N PRO A 237 -2.65 6.39 -33.92
CA PRO A 237 -3.78 6.89 -34.70
C PRO A 237 -4.93 5.87 -34.68
N SER A 238 -6.17 6.35 -34.62
CA SER A 238 -7.39 5.53 -34.80
C SER A 238 -7.82 5.50 -36.25
N GLU A 239 -8.33 4.36 -36.74
CA GLU A 239 -8.83 4.20 -38.12
C GLU A 239 -9.95 5.19 -38.48
N GLY A 240 -10.77 5.61 -37.52
CA GLY A 240 -11.84 6.64 -37.71
C GLY A 240 -11.40 8.10 -37.52
N GLY A 241 -10.11 8.36 -37.43
CA GLY A 241 -9.57 9.65 -36.97
C GLY A 241 -9.48 9.68 -35.44
N GLY A 242 -8.69 10.62 -34.88
CA GLY A 242 -8.38 10.65 -33.43
C GLY A 242 -7.25 9.70 -33.03
N SER A 243 -7.26 9.24 -31.82
CA SER A 243 -6.20 8.39 -31.27
C SER A 243 -6.72 7.30 -30.33
N VAL A 244 -5.92 6.23 -30.19
CA VAL A 244 -6.09 5.15 -29.21
C VAL A 244 -4.95 5.23 -28.22
N VAL A 245 -5.26 5.27 -26.94
CA VAL A 245 -4.30 5.29 -25.83
C VAL A 245 -4.36 3.97 -25.08
N ASP A 246 -3.26 3.23 -25.11
CA ASP A 246 -3.05 2.02 -24.35
C ASP A 246 -2.13 2.29 -23.16
N VAL A 247 -2.40 1.64 -22.04
CA VAL A 247 -1.59 1.75 -20.82
C VAL A 247 -1.36 0.37 -20.24
N ARG A 248 -0.11 0.09 -19.88
CA ARG A 248 0.26 -1.09 -19.08
C ARG A 248 1.00 -0.65 -17.83
N SER A 249 0.70 -1.24 -16.69
CA SER A 249 1.38 -1.00 -15.42
C SER A 249 1.75 -2.31 -14.77
N ILE A 250 3.06 -2.46 -14.41
CA ILE A 250 3.61 -3.68 -13.85
C ILE A 250 4.50 -3.39 -12.65
N SER A 251 4.29 -4.13 -11.56
CA SER A 251 5.16 -4.03 -10.38
C SER A 251 6.52 -4.67 -10.62
N ARG A 252 7.61 -4.01 -10.18
CA ARG A 252 8.96 -4.59 -10.28
C ARG A 252 9.10 -5.83 -9.42
N VAL A 253 8.49 -5.85 -8.24
CA VAL A 253 8.60 -6.95 -7.26
C VAL A 253 7.24 -7.28 -6.63
N GLY A 254 7.13 -8.48 -6.10
CA GLY A 254 5.90 -8.96 -5.44
C GLY A 254 4.97 -9.70 -6.41
N GLY A 255 4.25 -10.70 -5.89
CA GLY A 255 3.36 -11.54 -6.71
C GLY A 255 1.97 -10.93 -6.91
N SER A 256 1.54 -9.99 -6.05
CA SER A 256 0.27 -9.26 -6.16
C SER A 256 0.47 -7.80 -5.76
N ASP A 257 -0.18 -6.91 -6.50
CA ASP A 257 -0.19 -5.46 -6.27
C ASP A 257 -1.41 -4.98 -5.46
N ILE A 258 -2.29 -5.91 -5.11
CA ILE A 258 -3.56 -5.62 -4.40
C ILE A 258 -4.40 -4.55 -5.16
N GLY A 259 -4.41 -4.60 -6.49
CA GLY A 259 -5.17 -3.71 -7.36
C GLY A 259 -4.53 -2.34 -7.62
N ALA A 260 -3.30 -2.11 -7.17
CA ALA A 260 -2.65 -0.80 -7.33
C ALA A 260 -2.39 -0.43 -8.80
N ASN A 261 -2.01 -1.40 -9.66
CA ASN A 261 -1.80 -1.15 -11.08
C ASN A 261 -3.11 -0.85 -11.80
N ALA A 262 -4.19 -1.57 -11.49
CA ALA A 262 -5.52 -1.30 -12.02
C ALA A 262 -6.01 0.11 -11.66
N ALA A 263 -5.98 0.47 -10.39
CA ALA A 263 -6.38 1.79 -9.92
C ALA A 263 -5.54 2.91 -10.53
N ARG A 264 -4.24 2.68 -10.77
CA ARG A 264 -3.34 3.62 -11.43
C ARG A 264 -3.74 3.87 -12.87
N ILE A 265 -4.02 2.81 -13.63
CA ILE A 265 -4.48 2.90 -15.01
C ILE A 265 -5.82 3.65 -15.08
N GLU A 266 -6.79 3.30 -14.24
CA GLU A 266 -8.09 3.98 -14.19
C GLU A 266 -7.94 5.47 -13.90
N ALA A 267 -7.10 5.83 -12.92
CA ALA A 267 -6.84 7.24 -12.58
C ALA A 267 -6.17 8.01 -13.75
N PHE A 268 -5.24 7.36 -14.46
CA PHE A 268 -4.60 7.94 -15.64
C PHE A 268 -5.61 8.15 -16.78
N LEU A 269 -6.37 7.11 -17.13
CA LEU A 269 -7.38 7.20 -18.20
C LEU A 269 -8.45 8.26 -17.91
N LYS A 270 -8.89 8.35 -16.64
CA LYS A 270 -9.81 9.40 -16.20
C LYS A 270 -9.23 10.80 -16.40
N LYS A 271 -7.93 10.97 -16.08
CA LYS A 271 -7.25 12.26 -16.28
C LYS A 271 -7.07 12.64 -17.76
N MET A 272 -6.94 11.63 -18.61
CA MET A 272 -6.87 11.82 -20.08
C MET A 272 -8.21 12.21 -20.70
N SER A 273 -9.32 11.78 -20.09
CA SER A 273 -10.69 11.99 -20.62
C SER A 273 -11.32 13.33 -20.18
N GLY A 274 -10.78 13.98 -19.17
CA GLY A 274 -11.30 15.21 -18.59
C GLY A 274 -10.47 16.40 -18.88
#